data_2e3675f3c8cf5af0a4c0b2ba9849f151
#
_entry.id   2e3675f3c8cf5af0a4c0b2ba9849f151
#
_cell.length_a   1.000
_cell.length_b   1.000
_cell.length_c   1.000
_cell.angle_alpha   90.00
_cell.angle_beta   90.00
_cell.angle_gamma   90.00
#
_symmetry.space_group_name_H-M   'P 1'
#
loop_
_entity.id
_entity.type
_entity.pdbx_description
1 polymer ?
#
loop_
_entity_poly.entity_id
_entity_poly.type
_entity_poly.pdbx_seq_one_letter_code
_entity_poly.pdbx_strand_id
1 'polypeptide(L)'
;MIKVLFVCHGNICRSPMAEFVLKDMVEKRGLTGQFEIASAATSTEECFGGHGNPIYPPAQAELRRHGIGSTAYTDFRNKRARQVTRKDYDYYDYLLCADSANIRNTIRITGEDRQNKIKLLLDFAGRPGCSISDPWYTGDFVTTYEDVSVGCEGLLKYILDRGRINISEIVR
;
A
#
# COMPACT_ATOMS: atom_id res chain seq x y z
N MET A 1 3.50 14.78 -8.66
CA MET A 1 2.76 13.93 -7.70
C MET A 1 3.27 12.50 -7.84
N ILE A 2 3.62 11.87 -6.74
CA ILE A 2 4.10 10.49 -6.69
C ILE A 2 2.90 9.56 -6.49
N LYS A 3 2.74 8.58 -7.35
CA LYS A 3 1.59 7.67 -7.35
C LYS A 3 2.00 6.26 -6.92
N VAL A 4 1.45 5.78 -5.81
CA VAL A 4 1.77 4.50 -5.19
C VAL A 4 0.54 3.61 -5.10
N LEU A 5 0.64 2.38 -5.61
CA LEU A 5 -0.37 1.34 -5.47
C LEU A 5 0.19 0.18 -4.66
N PHE A 6 -0.42 -0.13 -3.53
CA PHE A 6 -0.12 -1.35 -2.79
C PHE A 6 -0.98 -2.51 -3.25
N VAL A 7 -0.39 -3.70 -3.36
CA VAL A 7 -1.09 -4.88 -3.90
C VAL A 7 -0.90 -6.07 -2.97
N CYS A 8 -2.01 -6.74 -2.65
CA CYS A 8 -2.00 -8.04 -1.99
C CYS A 8 -3.07 -8.95 -2.63
N HIS A 9 -3.33 -10.14 -2.05
CA HIS A 9 -4.30 -11.07 -2.60
C HIS A 9 -5.72 -10.51 -2.60
N GLY A 10 -6.26 -10.14 -1.42
CA GLY A 10 -7.67 -9.78 -1.25
C GLY A 10 -7.98 -8.29 -1.13
N ASN A 11 -6.99 -7.44 -0.89
CA ASN A 11 -7.16 -6.00 -0.63
C ASN A 11 -8.07 -5.68 0.58
N ILE A 12 -8.03 -6.52 1.61
CA ILE A 12 -8.75 -6.30 2.87
C ILE A 12 -7.85 -6.26 4.10
N CYS A 13 -6.60 -6.71 4.02
CA CYS A 13 -5.63 -6.71 5.13
C CYS A 13 -4.34 -5.98 4.77
N ARG A 14 -3.36 -6.65 4.16
CA ARG A 14 -1.98 -6.15 3.96
C ARG A 14 -1.91 -4.87 3.11
N SER A 15 -2.50 -4.87 1.93
CA SER A 15 -2.40 -3.72 1.03
C SER A 15 -3.16 -2.50 1.52
N PRO A 16 -4.38 -2.59 2.11
CA PRO A 16 -5.02 -1.40 2.67
C PRO A 16 -4.33 -0.93 3.95
N MET A 17 -3.75 -1.82 4.76
CA MET A 17 -2.92 -1.39 5.89
C MET A 17 -1.72 -0.56 5.40
N ALA A 18 -1.03 -1.00 4.34
CA ALA A 18 0.07 -0.25 3.75
C ALA A 18 -0.39 1.10 3.17
N GLU A 19 -1.53 1.15 2.50
CA GLU A 19 -2.12 2.39 1.98
C GLU A 19 -2.29 3.42 3.10
N PHE A 20 -2.95 3.05 4.20
CA PHE A 20 -3.27 4.00 5.26
C PHE A 20 -2.08 4.31 6.19
N VAL A 21 -1.14 3.39 6.36
CA VAL A 21 0.13 3.67 7.04
C VAL A 21 0.95 4.70 6.27
N LEU A 22 1.08 4.54 4.94
CA LEU A 22 1.82 5.52 4.14
C LEU A 22 1.09 6.87 4.09
N LYS A 23 -0.25 6.89 4.02
CA LYS A 23 -1.04 8.13 4.12
C LYS A 23 -0.76 8.86 5.44
N ASP A 24 -0.76 8.16 6.56
CA ASP A 24 -0.45 8.74 7.87
C ASP A 24 0.97 9.33 7.92
N MET A 25 1.96 8.60 7.40
CA MET A 25 3.34 9.08 7.34
C MET A 25 3.50 10.33 6.47
N VAL A 26 2.81 10.37 5.34
CA VAL A 26 2.80 11.49 4.39
C VAL A 26 2.11 12.70 5.00
N GLU A 27 0.97 12.52 5.68
CA GLU A 27 0.23 13.58 6.34
C GLU A 27 1.05 14.22 7.46
N LYS A 28 1.67 13.41 8.33
CA LYS A 28 2.54 13.89 9.42
C LYS A 28 3.75 14.69 8.94
N ARG A 29 4.15 14.52 7.69
CA ARG A 29 5.26 15.25 7.06
C ARG A 29 4.79 16.43 6.19
N GLY A 30 3.49 16.72 6.14
CA GLY A 30 2.93 17.80 5.31
C GLY A 30 3.05 17.56 3.80
N LEU A 31 3.10 16.30 3.37
CA LEU A 31 3.36 15.91 1.97
C LEU A 31 2.09 15.47 1.21
N THR A 32 0.90 15.64 1.76
CA THR A 32 -0.36 15.14 1.20
C THR A 32 -0.61 15.56 -0.24
N GLY A 33 -0.25 16.80 -0.59
CA GLY A 33 -0.38 17.32 -1.95
C GLY A 33 0.60 16.74 -2.97
N GLN A 34 1.58 15.95 -2.54
CA GLN A 34 2.63 15.39 -3.40
C GLN A 34 2.47 13.89 -3.64
N PHE A 35 1.52 13.24 -2.96
CA PHE A 35 1.28 11.80 -3.08
C PHE A 35 -0.16 11.49 -3.46
N GLU A 36 -0.31 10.48 -4.30
CA GLU A 36 -1.55 9.73 -4.52
C GLU A 36 -1.31 8.29 -4.13
N ILE A 37 -2.05 7.79 -3.14
CA ILE A 37 -1.82 6.49 -2.52
C ILE A 37 -3.11 5.68 -2.55
N ALA A 38 -3.03 4.46 -3.07
CA ALA A 38 -4.16 3.55 -3.17
C ALA A 38 -3.71 2.10 -2.95
N SER A 39 -4.68 1.19 -2.93
CA SER A 39 -4.42 -0.25 -2.87
C SER A 39 -5.42 -1.05 -3.70
N ALA A 40 -5.00 -2.26 -4.12
CA ALA A 40 -5.80 -3.16 -4.93
C ALA A 40 -5.48 -4.63 -4.61
N ALA A 41 -6.33 -5.54 -5.11
CA ALA A 41 -6.20 -6.98 -4.99
C ALA A 41 -5.71 -7.60 -6.30
N THR A 42 -5.02 -8.73 -6.21
CA THR A 42 -4.81 -9.60 -7.37
C THR A 42 -6.01 -10.53 -7.60
N SER A 43 -6.74 -10.89 -6.55
CA SER A 43 -7.94 -11.74 -6.58
C SER A 43 -9.23 -10.91 -6.70
N THR A 44 -10.29 -11.53 -7.19
CA THR A 44 -11.65 -10.98 -7.19
C THR A 44 -12.51 -11.45 -6.02
N GLU A 45 -11.97 -12.30 -5.13
CA GLU A 45 -12.72 -12.92 -4.03
C GLU A 45 -13.42 -11.91 -3.13
N GLU A 46 -12.79 -10.76 -2.88
CA GLU A 46 -13.31 -9.70 -2.02
C GLU A 46 -13.95 -8.53 -2.82
N CYS A 47 -14.06 -8.66 -4.14
CA CYS A 47 -14.45 -7.58 -5.06
C CYS A 47 -15.85 -7.77 -5.66
N PHE A 48 -16.81 -8.27 -4.91
CA PHE A 48 -18.14 -8.64 -5.39
C PHE A 48 -18.88 -7.52 -6.14
N GLY A 49 -19.37 -7.82 -7.35
CA GLY A 49 -20.43 -7.08 -8.04
C GLY A 49 -20.30 -5.54 -8.09
N GLY A 50 -19.07 -5.01 -8.10
CA GLY A 50 -18.81 -3.57 -8.03
C GLY A 50 -18.85 -2.99 -6.61
N HIS A 51 -19.14 -3.80 -5.59
CA HIS A 51 -19.13 -3.43 -4.19
C HIS A 51 -18.12 -4.30 -3.43
N GLY A 52 -16.84 -3.92 -3.46
CA GLY A 52 -15.80 -4.64 -2.73
C GLY A 52 -16.04 -4.62 -1.22
N ASN A 53 -15.50 -5.63 -0.52
CA ASN A 53 -15.53 -5.69 0.93
C ASN A 53 -14.71 -4.55 1.56
N PRO A 54 -15.09 -4.10 2.77
CA PRO A 54 -14.31 -3.15 3.55
C PRO A 54 -13.00 -3.79 4.03
N ILE A 55 -12.14 -3.00 4.63
CA ILE A 55 -10.97 -3.50 5.36
C ILE A 55 -11.45 -4.47 6.43
N TYR A 56 -10.77 -5.61 6.55
CA TYR A 56 -11.10 -6.63 7.54
C TYR A 56 -11.06 -6.06 8.97
N PRO A 57 -12.07 -6.32 9.83
CA PRO A 57 -12.18 -5.66 11.12
C PRO A 57 -10.92 -5.69 12.01
N PRO A 58 -10.18 -6.82 12.14
CA PRO A 58 -8.93 -6.83 12.88
C PRO A 58 -7.85 -5.90 12.31
N ALA A 59 -7.77 -5.75 10.99
CA ALA A 59 -6.86 -4.80 10.35
C ALA A 59 -7.27 -3.35 10.65
N GLN A 60 -8.58 -3.04 10.64
CA GLN A 60 -9.09 -1.74 11.07
C GLN A 60 -8.73 -1.44 12.52
N ALA A 61 -8.90 -2.42 13.41
CA ALA A 61 -8.59 -2.28 14.82
C ALA A 61 -7.10 -1.98 15.03
N GLU A 62 -6.23 -2.67 14.31
CA GLU A 62 -4.78 -2.43 14.39
C GLU A 62 -4.40 -1.03 13.89
N LEU A 63 -4.95 -0.56 12.78
CA LEU A 63 -4.75 0.81 12.30
C LEU A 63 -5.19 1.85 13.33
N ARG A 64 -6.40 1.69 13.91
CA ARG A 64 -6.91 2.60 14.94
C ARG A 64 -6.06 2.63 16.20
N ARG A 65 -5.48 1.50 16.59
CA ARG A 65 -4.56 1.41 17.73
C ARG A 65 -3.36 2.32 17.58
N HIS A 66 -2.95 2.62 16.35
CA HIS A 66 -1.87 3.54 16.02
C HIS A 66 -2.35 4.95 15.65
N GLY A 67 -3.62 5.28 15.92
CA GLY A 67 -4.20 6.59 15.63
C GLY A 67 -4.54 6.84 14.16
N ILE A 68 -4.42 5.83 13.30
CA ILE A 68 -4.72 5.93 11.87
C ILE A 68 -6.22 5.80 11.65
N GLY A 69 -6.78 6.69 10.82
CA GLY A 69 -8.22 6.76 10.56
C GLY A 69 -8.94 7.91 11.29
N SER A 70 -8.19 8.73 12.04
CA SER A 70 -8.74 9.85 12.82
C SER A 70 -8.82 11.17 12.04
N THR A 71 -8.18 11.27 10.89
CA THR A 71 -8.20 12.47 10.03
C THR A 71 -8.98 12.20 8.74
N ALA A 72 -9.37 13.27 8.04
CA ALA A 72 -10.04 13.15 6.75
C ALA A 72 -9.15 12.41 5.71
N TYR A 73 -7.85 12.62 5.76
CA TYR A 73 -6.90 12.00 4.81
C TYR A 73 -6.68 10.52 5.08
N THR A 74 -6.74 10.09 6.33
CA THR A 74 -6.56 8.69 6.75
C THR A 74 -7.87 7.95 7.00
N ASP A 75 -9.03 8.56 6.74
CA ASP A 75 -10.33 7.92 6.92
C ASP A 75 -10.52 6.74 5.95
N PHE A 76 -10.57 5.54 6.49
CA PHE A 76 -10.70 4.30 5.71
C PHE A 76 -12.12 3.70 5.72
N ARG A 77 -13.12 4.38 6.29
CA ARG A 77 -14.50 3.83 6.40
C ARG A 77 -15.12 3.50 5.05
N ASN A 78 -14.75 4.26 4.01
CA ASN A 78 -15.26 4.07 2.65
C ASN A 78 -14.31 3.27 1.75
N LYS A 79 -13.18 2.79 2.29
CA LYS A 79 -12.28 1.91 1.52
C LYS A 79 -12.97 0.60 1.20
N ARG A 80 -12.89 0.20 -0.07
CA ARG A 80 -13.42 -1.07 -0.57
C ARG A 80 -12.37 -1.77 -1.40
N ALA A 81 -12.37 -3.11 -1.34
CA ALA A 81 -11.51 -3.93 -2.17
C ALA A 81 -11.84 -3.73 -3.64
N ARG A 82 -10.81 -3.63 -4.46
CA ARG A 82 -10.91 -3.62 -5.92
C ARG A 82 -9.78 -4.44 -6.53
N GLN A 83 -9.98 -5.02 -7.69
CA GLN A 83 -8.92 -5.72 -8.39
C GLN A 83 -7.98 -4.72 -9.08
N VAL A 84 -6.69 -5.04 -9.12
CA VAL A 84 -5.72 -4.34 -9.96
C VAL A 84 -6.07 -4.54 -11.43
N THR A 85 -5.82 -3.53 -12.24
CA THR A 85 -6.09 -3.54 -13.68
C THR A 85 -4.83 -3.24 -14.48
N ARG A 86 -4.86 -3.53 -15.79
CA ARG A 86 -3.75 -3.17 -16.69
C ARG A 86 -3.48 -1.66 -16.70
N LYS A 87 -4.53 -0.84 -16.59
CA LYS A 87 -4.42 0.62 -16.54
C LYS A 87 -3.66 1.12 -15.30
N ASP A 88 -3.73 0.38 -14.20
CA ASP A 88 -2.99 0.74 -12.98
C ASP A 88 -1.48 0.73 -13.22
N TYR A 89 -0.98 -0.17 -14.06
CA TYR A 89 0.43 -0.23 -14.40
C TYR A 89 0.92 1.06 -15.08
N ASP A 90 0.15 1.60 -16.00
CA ASP A 90 0.51 2.84 -16.69
C ASP A 90 0.36 4.06 -15.78
N TYR A 91 -0.61 4.02 -14.86
CA TYR A 91 -0.99 5.15 -14.02
C TYR A 91 -0.09 5.37 -12.80
N TYR A 92 0.30 4.30 -12.11
CA TYR A 92 1.10 4.38 -10.88
C TYR A 92 2.60 4.33 -11.17
N ASP A 93 3.38 5.07 -10.36
CA ASP A 93 4.86 5.05 -10.40
C ASP A 93 5.44 3.80 -9.72
N TYR A 94 4.76 3.32 -8.67
CA TYR A 94 5.14 2.17 -7.87
C TYR A 94 3.95 1.24 -7.67
N LEU A 95 4.12 -0.05 -7.97
CA LEU A 95 3.19 -1.12 -7.61
C LEU A 95 3.90 -2.02 -6.59
N LEU A 96 3.50 -1.92 -5.32
CA LEU A 96 4.22 -2.54 -4.21
C LEU A 96 3.42 -3.71 -3.65
N CYS A 97 3.96 -4.89 -3.82
CA CYS A 97 3.35 -6.16 -3.45
C CYS A 97 3.78 -6.62 -2.05
N ALA A 98 2.87 -7.30 -1.36
CA ALA A 98 3.14 -7.86 -0.03
C ALA A 98 4.03 -9.12 -0.09
N ASP A 99 3.90 -9.94 -1.14
CA ASP A 99 4.66 -11.16 -1.31
C ASP A 99 4.95 -11.47 -2.79
N SER A 100 5.77 -12.49 -3.04
CA SER A 100 6.18 -12.90 -4.39
C SER A 100 5.03 -13.47 -5.23
N ALA A 101 4.01 -14.07 -4.60
CA ALA A 101 2.83 -14.53 -5.32
C ALA A 101 2.02 -13.34 -5.83
N ASN A 102 1.94 -12.25 -5.05
CA ASN A 102 1.31 -11.01 -5.51
C ASN A 102 2.04 -10.42 -6.71
N ILE A 103 3.38 -10.45 -6.76
CA ILE A 103 4.15 -10.00 -7.92
C ILE A 103 3.76 -10.80 -9.17
N ARG A 104 3.81 -12.14 -9.09
CA ARG A 104 3.46 -12.99 -10.23
C ARG A 104 2.03 -12.76 -10.74
N ASN A 105 1.08 -12.66 -9.81
CA ASN A 105 -0.31 -12.45 -10.14
C ASN A 105 -0.58 -11.03 -10.69
N THR A 106 0.11 -10.01 -10.16
CA THR A 106 0.05 -8.64 -10.70
C THR A 106 0.53 -8.63 -12.15
N ILE A 107 1.68 -9.24 -12.44
CA ILE A 107 2.22 -9.33 -13.81
C ILE A 107 1.26 -10.06 -14.76
N ARG A 108 0.57 -11.11 -14.30
CA ARG A 108 -0.46 -11.79 -15.12
C ARG A 108 -1.61 -10.87 -15.53
N ILE A 109 -1.98 -9.93 -14.67
CA ILE A 109 -3.08 -8.99 -14.91
C ILE A 109 -2.61 -7.78 -15.72
N THR A 110 -1.48 -7.20 -15.36
CA THR A 110 -0.99 -5.95 -15.94
C THR A 110 -0.17 -6.14 -17.20
N GLY A 111 0.41 -7.32 -17.39
CA GLY A 111 1.38 -7.62 -18.42
C GLY A 111 2.82 -7.48 -17.91
N GLU A 112 3.78 -7.57 -18.84
CA GLU A 112 5.20 -7.52 -18.54
C GLU A 112 5.61 -6.23 -17.83
N ASP A 113 6.42 -6.35 -16.77
CA ASP A 113 6.93 -5.20 -15.99
C ASP A 113 8.15 -4.54 -16.66
N ARG A 114 7.95 -3.95 -17.83
CA ARG A 114 9.02 -3.31 -18.64
C ARG A 114 9.67 -2.12 -17.96
N GLN A 115 8.98 -1.45 -17.05
CA GLN A 115 9.46 -0.25 -16.35
C GLN A 115 9.99 -0.56 -14.95
N ASN A 116 10.02 -1.85 -14.57
CA ASN A 116 10.49 -2.29 -13.25
C ASN A 116 9.80 -1.59 -12.08
N LYS A 117 8.47 -1.44 -12.17
CA LYS A 117 7.62 -0.77 -11.17
C LYS A 117 7.08 -1.70 -10.09
N ILE A 118 7.00 -3.01 -10.39
CA ILE A 118 6.38 -4.01 -9.52
C ILE A 118 7.47 -4.60 -8.62
N LYS A 119 7.39 -4.32 -7.31
CA LYS A 119 8.40 -4.69 -6.32
C LYS A 119 7.76 -5.18 -5.03
N LEU A 120 8.54 -5.85 -4.20
CA LEU A 120 8.15 -6.14 -2.82
C LEU A 120 8.27 -4.87 -1.98
N LEU A 121 7.29 -4.63 -1.09
CA LEU A 121 7.37 -3.49 -0.17
C LEU A 121 8.61 -3.59 0.74
N LEU A 122 8.93 -4.79 1.24
CA LEU A 122 10.07 -4.99 2.14
C LEU A 122 11.45 -4.86 1.46
N ASP A 123 11.52 -4.81 0.14
CA ASP A 123 12.78 -4.46 -0.56
C ASP A 123 13.26 -3.06 -0.13
N PHE A 124 12.35 -2.14 0.16
CA PHE A 124 12.66 -0.80 0.63
C PHE A 124 13.05 -0.72 2.11
N ALA A 125 12.78 -1.78 2.88
CA ALA A 125 13.14 -1.89 4.30
C ALA A 125 14.53 -2.52 4.53
N GLY A 126 15.35 -2.68 3.47
CA GLY A 126 16.61 -3.41 3.58
C GLY A 126 16.44 -4.92 3.82
N ARG A 127 15.28 -5.47 3.45
CA ARG A 127 14.92 -6.89 3.57
C ARG A 127 14.54 -7.45 2.19
N PRO A 128 15.51 -7.49 1.24
CA PRO A 128 15.24 -7.86 -0.15
C PRO A 128 14.71 -9.29 -0.24
N GLY A 129 13.69 -9.48 -1.08
CA GLY A 129 13.06 -10.77 -1.28
C GLY A 129 12.15 -11.25 -0.13
N CYS A 130 12.00 -10.46 0.94
CA CYS A 130 11.14 -10.82 2.06
C CYS A 130 9.68 -10.48 1.79
N SER A 131 8.79 -11.36 2.28
CA SER A 131 7.34 -11.19 2.20
C SER A 131 6.75 -10.71 3.52
N ILE A 132 5.66 -9.95 3.44
CA ILE A 132 4.80 -9.64 4.57
C ILE A 132 3.87 -10.84 4.78
N SER A 133 3.91 -11.43 5.98
CA SER A 133 3.04 -12.55 6.34
C SER A 133 1.56 -12.18 6.21
N ASP A 134 0.75 -13.10 5.70
CA ASP A 134 -0.68 -12.88 5.55
C ASP A 134 -1.40 -13.08 6.89
N PRO A 135 -1.94 -12.00 7.50
CA PRO A 135 -2.58 -12.07 8.81
C PRO A 135 -3.93 -12.81 8.77
N TRP A 136 -4.50 -13.01 7.59
CA TRP A 136 -5.66 -13.88 7.39
C TRP A 136 -5.39 -15.30 7.89
N TYR A 137 -4.16 -15.81 7.65
CA TYR A 137 -3.76 -17.14 8.08
C TYR A 137 -3.09 -17.16 9.45
N THR A 138 -2.29 -16.15 9.77
CA THR A 138 -1.52 -16.12 11.04
C THR A 138 -2.33 -15.57 12.21
N GLY A 139 -3.32 -14.72 11.94
CA GLY A 139 -4.02 -13.94 12.96
C GLY A 139 -3.18 -12.83 13.60
N ASP A 140 -1.94 -12.62 13.14
CA ASP A 140 -0.99 -11.67 13.71
C ASP A 140 -0.98 -10.35 12.92
N PHE A 141 -1.92 -9.47 13.25
CA PHE A 141 -2.01 -8.13 12.65
C PHE A 141 -0.97 -7.15 13.18
N VAL A 142 -0.40 -7.42 14.35
CA VAL A 142 0.68 -6.60 14.94
C VAL A 142 1.94 -6.73 14.09
N THR A 143 2.40 -7.95 13.82
CA THR A 143 3.57 -8.20 12.96
C THR A 143 3.34 -7.65 11.54
N THR A 144 2.13 -7.81 10.99
CA THR A 144 1.79 -7.22 9.69
C THR A 144 1.92 -5.70 9.70
N TYR A 145 1.42 -5.03 10.74
CA TYR A 145 1.55 -3.59 10.88
C TYR A 145 3.02 -3.16 10.98
N GLU A 146 3.83 -3.85 11.76
CA GLU A 146 5.26 -3.58 11.90
C GLU A 146 6.00 -3.72 10.57
N ASP A 147 5.80 -4.81 9.85
CA ASP A 147 6.40 -5.05 8.53
C ASP A 147 5.98 -3.99 7.51
N VAL A 148 4.69 -3.67 7.46
CA VAL A 148 4.16 -2.62 6.60
C VAL A 148 4.78 -1.27 6.94
N SER A 149 4.92 -0.95 8.23
CA SER A 149 5.47 0.32 8.69
C SER A 149 6.92 0.50 8.30
N VAL A 150 7.78 -0.50 8.50
CA VAL A 150 9.18 -0.42 8.08
C VAL A 150 9.33 -0.36 6.56
N GLY A 151 8.47 -1.06 5.83
CA GLY A 151 8.42 -1.00 4.37
C GLY A 151 8.03 0.38 3.85
N CYS A 152 6.98 0.97 4.41
CA CYS A 152 6.51 2.32 4.05
C CYS A 152 7.54 3.41 4.40
N GLU A 153 8.19 3.31 5.57
CA GLU A 153 9.26 4.24 5.97
C GLU A 153 10.45 4.17 5.00
N GLY A 154 10.88 2.95 4.65
CA GLY A 154 11.95 2.74 3.69
C GLY A 154 11.61 3.27 2.29
N LEU A 155 10.38 3.05 1.83
CA LEU A 155 9.87 3.59 0.57
C LEU A 155 9.88 5.12 0.58
N LEU A 156 9.35 5.73 1.64
CA LEU A 156 9.26 7.17 1.75
C LEU A 156 10.66 7.80 1.75
N LYS A 157 11.59 7.24 2.53
CA LYS A 157 13.00 7.66 2.51
C LYS A 157 13.60 7.55 1.10
N TYR A 158 13.40 6.43 0.42
CA TYR A 158 13.90 6.22 -0.94
C TYR A 158 13.38 7.27 -1.94
N ILE A 159 12.10 7.64 -1.83
CA ILE A 159 11.48 8.65 -2.70
C ILE A 159 12.05 10.05 -2.39
N LEU A 160 12.19 10.39 -1.11
CA LEU A 160 12.73 11.68 -0.66
C LEU A 160 14.19 11.85 -1.08
N ASP A 161 15.02 10.85 -0.89
CA ASP A 161 16.46 10.88 -1.22
C ASP A 161 16.70 11.08 -2.74
N ARG A 162 15.74 10.72 -3.59
CA ARG A 162 15.82 10.92 -5.05
C ARG A 162 15.37 12.30 -5.54
N GLY A 163 15.04 13.22 -4.64
CA GLY A 163 14.67 14.59 -4.98
C GLY A 163 13.41 14.72 -5.83
N ARG A 164 12.54 13.70 -5.84
CA ARG A 164 11.27 13.73 -6.59
C ARG A 164 10.19 14.57 -5.89
N ILE A 165 10.50 15.08 -4.71
CA ILE A 165 9.62 15.90 -3.88
C ILE A 165 10.27 17.23 -3.61
N ASN A 166 9.54 18.30 -3.85
CA ASN A 166 10.01 19.65 -3.59
C ASN A 166 9.82 19.98 -2.10
N ILE A 167 10.87 19.79 -1.29
CA ILE A 167 10.85 20.03 0.16
C ILE A 167 10.68 21.53 0.49
N SER A 168 10.95 22.42 -0.47
CA SER A 168 10.83 23.87 -0.27
C SER A 168 9.40 24.39 -0.10
N GLU A 169 8.38 23.57 -0.38
CA GLU A 169 6.98 23.93 -0.16
C GLU A 169 6.45 23.58 1.24
N ILE A 170 7.26 22.88 2.06
CA ILE A 170 6.85 22.40 3.40
C ILE A 170 7.08 23.46 4.50
N VAL A 171 7.88 24.51 4.21
CA VAL A 171 8.25 25.54 5.17
C VAL A 171 7.55 26.87 4.78
N ARG A 172 6.22 26.89 4.88
CA ARG A 172 5.45 28.13 4.95
C ARG A 172 4.28 28.01 5.91
#